data_dceca9c3e0e0899d6d290033a32dadb8
#
_entry.id   dceca9c3e0e0899d6d290033a32dadb8
#
_cell.length_a   1.000
_cell.length_b   1.000
_cell.length_c   1.000
_cell.angle_alpha   90.00
_cell.angle_beta   90.00
_cell.angle_gamma   90.00
#
_symmetry.space_group_name_H-M   'P 1'
#
loop_
_entity.id
_entity.type
_entity.pdbx_description
1 polymer ?
#
loop_
_entity_poly.entity_id
_entity_poly.type
_entity_poly.pdbx_seq_one_letter_code
_entity_poly.pdbx_strand_id
1 'polypeptide(L)'
;MTQELFKVCVFCGSSFGNKPVYAEEAGKFGKALAEKNWGLVYGGGSTGLMGQVARGCATSGGYVHGVIPEALVSRERTEDEDALNEKLKKSIDNHDGSTPIPDSKQYGKTTLVKDMHTQANAFVALPGGIGSIDELAEITTWCQLNVHAKPIVVYNVDGYYDNFLKMIQGFVDEGFLSEKNGKIIKVGNTVEEVLQIIENYEVPEGRFNLKWDTT
;
A
#
# COMPACT_ATOMS: atom_id res chain seq x y z
N MET A 1 3.57 20.95 -20.60
CA MET A 1 2.60 20.30 -19.69
C MET A 1 3.41 19.31 -18.86
N THR A 2 3.60 19.55 -17.57
CA THR A 2 4.27 18.61 -16.67
C THR A 2 3.33 17.41 -16.52
N GLN A 3 3.79 16.24 -16.95
CA GLN A 3 3.04 15.00 -16.78
C GLN A 3 2.87 14.75 -15.26
N GLU A 4 1.64 14.55 -14.81
CA GLU A 4 1.37 14.28 -13.40
C GLU A 4 2.05 12.96 -12.99
N LEU A 5 2.70 12.95 -11.84
CA LEU A 5 3.42 11.78 -11.34
C LEU A 5 2.44 10.63 -11.06
N PHE A 6 2.64 9.49 -11.68
CA PHE A 6 1.89 8.28 -11.35
C PHE A 6 2.25 7.82 -9.94
N LYS A 7 1.27 7.59 -9.08
CA LYS A 7 1.49 7.25 -7.67
C LYS A 7 0.79 5.96 -7.31
N VAL A 8 1.49 5.11 -6.58
CA VAL A 8 0.98 3.84 -6.04
C VAL A 8 0.77 3.99 -4.54
N CYS A 9 -0.44 3.73 -4.06
CA CYS A 9 -0.73 3.64 -2.64
C CYS A 9 -0.41 2.23 -2.15
N VAL A 10 0.34 2.14 -1.05
CA VAL A 10 0.76 0.87 -0.47
C VAL A 10 0.18 0.71 0.93
N PHE A 11 -0.62 -0.34 1.12
CA PHE A 11 -1.11 -0.80 2.41
C PHE A 11 -0.22 -1.93 2.91
N CYS A 12 0.31 -1.82 4.12
CA CYS A 12 1.20 -2.84 4.67
C CYS A 12 1.31 -2.75 6.18
N GLY A 13 1.95 -3.75 6.80
CA GLY A 13 2.10 -3.82 8.24
C GLY A 13 3.02 -2.75 8.82
N SER A 14 2.66 -2.23 10.00
CA SER A 14 3.53 -1.43 10.89
C SER A 14 4.59 -2.28 11.62
N SER A 15 4.55 -3.61 11.44
CA SER A 15 5.52 -4.58 11.94
C SER A 15 6.18 -5.31 10.77
N PHE A 16 7.35 -5.93 11.01
CA PHE A 16 8.07 -6.72 9.98
C PHE A 16 7.44 -8.09 9.70
N GLY A 17 6.59 -8.58 10.60
CA GLY A 17 6.17 -9.98 10.59
C GLY A 17 7.29 -10.91 11.05
N ASN A 18 7.06 -12.24 10.93
CA ASN A 18 7.97 -13.25 11.43
C ASN A 18 8.95 -13.81 10.37
N LYS A 19 8.81 -13.38 9.11
CA LYS A 19 9.65 -13.86 8.02
C LYS A 19 10.44 -12.69 7.42
N PRO A 20 11.77 -12.76 7.30
CA PRO A 20 12.61 -11.70 6.74
C PRO A 20 12.20 -11.29 5.31
N VAL A 21 11.71 -12.25 4.52
CA VAL A 21 11.29 -12.02 3.12
C VAL A 21 10.25 -10.91 2.99
N TYR A 22 9.40 -10.69 3.99
CA TYR A 22 8.40 -9.61 3.92
C TYR A 22 9.05 -8.23 3.89
N ALA A 23 10.07 -8.01 4.73
CA ALA A 23 10.82 -6.77 4.76
C ALA A 23 11.67 -6.56 3.49
N GLU A 24 12.29 -7.64 3.02
CA GLU A 24 13.10 -7.62 1.79
C GLU A 24 12.25 -7.24 0.58
N GLU A 25 11.11 -7.90 0.39
CA GLU A 25 10.21 -7.63 -0.73
C GLU A 25 9.54 -6.25 -0.64
N ALA A 26 9.21 -5.76 0.57
CA ALA A 26 8.74 -4.40 0.74
C ALA A 26 9.78 -3.35 0.30
N GLY A 27 11.05 -3.55 0.67
CA GLY A 27 12.15 -2.68 0.25
C GLY A 27 12.39 -2.73 -1.26
N LYS A 28 12.39 -3.92 -1.86
CA LYS A 28 12.51 -4.11 -3.31
C LYS A 28 11.37 -3.43 -4.07
N PHE A 29 10.13 -3.57 -3.57
CA PHE A 29 8.97 -2.95 -4.20
C PHE A 29 9.07 -1.42 -4.17
N GLY A 30 9.46 -0.83 -3.03
CA GLY A 30 9.69 0.61 -2.93
C GLY A 30 10.76 1.12 -3.90
N LYS A 31 11.89 0.40 -4.01
CA LYS A 31 12.95 0.69 -4.98
C LYS A 31 12.42 0.64 -6.41
N ALA A 32 11.68 -0.39 -6.77
CA ALA A 32 11.13 -0.59 -8.10
C ALA A 32 10.14 0.52 -8.50
N LEU A 33 9.36 1.07 -7.56
CA LEU A 33 8.53 2.26 -7.82
C LEU A 33 9.39 3.45 -8.23
N ALA A 34 10.48 3.73 -7.51
CA ALA A 34 11.39 4.83 -7.85
C ALA A 34 12.05 4.63 -9.23
N GLU A 35 12.50 3.41 -9.55
CA GLU A 35 13.11 3.06 -10.84
C GLU A 35 12.13 3.24 -12.02
N LYS A 36 10.82 3.08 -11.77
CA LYS A 36 9.74 3.37 -12.73
C LYS A 36 9.36 4.85 -12.80
N ASN A 37 9.97 5.72 -12.02
CA ASN A 37 9.52 7.10 -11.81
C ASN A 37 8.06 7.17 -11.33
N TRP A 38 7.63 6.21 -10.51
CA TRP A 38 6.35 6.23 -9.81
C TRP A 38 6.53 6.70 -8.38
N GLY A 39 5.56 7.45 -7.88
CA GLY A 39 5.54 7.90 -6.49
C GLY A 39 4.91 6.85 -5.57
N LEU A 40 5.36 6.83 -4.31
CA LEU A 40 4.77 6.08 -3.22
C LEU A 40 3.83 6.97 -2.40
N VAL A 41 2.60 6.48 -2.14
CA VAL A 41 1.69 6.98 -1.10
C VAL A 41 1.51 5.86 -0.09
N TYR A 42 1.52 6.14 1.22
CA TYR A 42 1.42 5.11 2.24
C TYR A 42 0.97 5.67 3.60
N GLY A 43 0.78 4.84 4.62
CA GLY A 43 0.30 5.22 5.95
C GLY A 43 1.24 6.07 6.82
N GLY A 44 2.37 6.53 6.30
CA GLY A 44 3.27 7.49 6.97
C GLY A 44 4.13 6.91 8.09
N GLY A 45 3.98 5.61 8.45
CA GLY A 45 4.74 4.97 9.51
C GLY A 45 6.21 4.76 9.16
N SER A 46 7.09 4.92 10.16
CA SER A 46 8.56 4.78 10.01
C SER A 46 9.07 3.37 10.29
N THR A 47 8.24 2.51 10.87
CA THR A 47 8.57 1.15 11.31
C THR A 47 7.97 0.06 10.43
N GLY A 48 8.40 -1.19 10.63
CA GLY A 48 7.86 -2.35 9.93
C GLY A 48 7.98 -2.27 8.41
N LEU A 49 7.03 -2.87 7.71
CA LEU A 49 7.01 -2.88 6.24
C LEU A 49 6.75 -1.49 5.67
N MET A 50 5.99 -0.63 6.38
CA MET A 50 5.79 0.77 5.99
C MET A 50 7.12 1.51 5.86
N GLY A 51 7.97 1.43 6.89
CA GLY A 51 9.30 2.02 6.86
C GLY A 51 10.20 1.41 5.78
N GLN A 52 10.09 0.11 5.51
CA GLN A 52 10.90 -0.55 4.48
C GLN A 52 10.53 -0.10 3.06
N VAL A 53 9.25 -0.07 2.72
CA VAL A 53 8.82 0.37 1.39
C VAL A 53 9.16 1.85 1.16
N ALA A 54 8.98 2.70 2.19
CA ALA A 54 9.31 4.12 2.13
C ALA A 54 10.81 4.35 1.93
N ARG A 55 11.66 3.66 2.69
CA ARG A 55 13.13 3.73 2.53
C ARG A 55 13.57 3.22 1.16
N GLY A 56 13.06 2.07 0.70
CA GLY A 56 13.38 1.52 -0.62
C GLY A 56 13.10 2.53 -1.75
N CYS A 57 11.97 3.24 -1.66
CA CYS A 57 11.62 4.27 -2.62
C CYS A 57 12.49 5.53 -2.48
N ALA A 58 12.62 6.08 -1.27
CA ALA A 58 13.33 7.34 -1.02
C ALA A 58 14.83 7.23 -1.31
N THR A 59 15.51 6.15 -0.88
CA THR A 59 16.95 5.94 -1.13
C THR A 59 17.27 5.74 -2.61
N SER A 60 16.27 5.37 -3.40
CA SER A 60 16.37 5.26 -4.86
C SER A 60 15.95 6.55 -5.59
N GLY A 61 15.76 7.66 -4.88
CA GLY A 61 15.41 8.97 -5.44
C GLY A 61 13.93 9.12 -5.80
N GLY A 62 13.05 8.20 -5.35
CA GLY A 62 11.63 8.23 -5.63
C GLY A 62 10.86 9.23 -4.75
N TYR A 63 9.69 9.65 -5.23
CA TYR A 63 8.76 10.47 -4.46
C TYR A 63 8.04 9.63 -3.41
N VAL A 64 8.02 10.08 -2.17
CA VAL A 64 7.33 9.41 -1.05
C VAL A 64 6.39 10.41 -0.36
N HIS A 65 5.15 9.99 -0.13
CA HIS A 65 4.12 10.75 0.55
C HIS A 65 3.41 9.90 1.59
N GLY A 66 3.58 10.26 2.86
CA GLY A 66 2.90 9.61 3.99
C GLY A 66 1.59 10.32 4.33
N VAL A 67 0.52 9.56 4.53
CA VAL A 67 -0.77 10.02 5.04
C VAL A 67 -0.95 9.43 6.43
N ILE A 68 -0.91 10.27 7.47
CA ILE A 68 -0.94 9.83 8.87
C ILE A 68 -1.98 10.62 9.65
N PRO A 69 -2.84 9.97 10.46
CA PRO A 69 -3.74 10.66 11.37
C PRO A 69 -2.98 11.49 12.40
N GLU A 70 -3.47 12.70 12.69
CA GLU A 70 -2.85 13.63 13.65
C GLU A 70 -2.60 12.98 15.03
N ALA A 71 -3.53 12.13 15.49
CA ALA A 71 -3.40 11.41 16.76
C ALA A 71 -2.21 10.43 16.80
N LEU A 72 -1.75 9.92 15.64
CA LEU A 72 -0.60 9.02 15.55
C LEU A 72 0.72 9.77 15.39
N VAL A 73 0.71 10.99 14.88
CA VAL A 73 1.90 11.83 14.71
C VAL A 73 2.60 12.09 16.04
N SER A 74 1.82 12.38 17.11
CA SER A 74 2.38 12.62 18.45
C SER A 74 3.04 11.37 19.02
N ARG A 75 2.56 10.18 18.68
CA ARG A 75 3.11 8.91 19.15
C ARG A 75 4.41 8.53 18.45
N GLU A 76 4.56 8.89 17.19
CA GLU A 76 5.80 8.66 16.42
C GLU A 76 6.88 9.71 16.70
N ARG A 77 6.48 10.94 17.10
CA ARG A 77 7.41 12.03 17.47
C ARG A 77 7.92 12.00 18.91
N THR A 78 7.32 11.21 19.80
CA THR A 78 7.75 11.10 21.21
C THR A 78 8.87 10.09 21.42
N GLU A 79 9.22 9.29 20.45
CA GLU A 79 10.46 8.52 20.49
C GLU A 79 11.60 9.44 20.03
N ASP A 80 12.56 9.67 20.93
CA ASP A 80 13.80 10.38 20.65
C ASP A 80 14.38 9.87 19.31
N GLU A 81 14.69 10.77 18.37
CA GLU A 81 15.20 10.37 17.04
C GLU A 81 16.38 9.40 17.15
N ASP A 82 17.19 9.55 18.19
CA ASP A 82 18.31 8.66 18.47
C ASP A 82 17.83 7.26 18.95
N ALA A 83 16.78 7.18 19.75
CA ALA A 83 16.21 5.91 20.20
C ALA A 83 15.48 5.18 19.07
N LEU A 84 14.81 5.92 18.17
CA LEU A 84 14.20 5.38 16.95
C LEU A 84 15.27 4.88 15.99
N ASN A 85 16.34 5.64 15.79
CA ASN A 85 17.49 5.24 14.97
C ASN A 85 18.22 4.03 15.56
N GLU A 86 18.34 3.89 16.87
CA GLU A 86 18.90 2.70 17.51
C GLU A 86 18.00 1.46 17.37
N LYS A 87 16.68 1.62 17.50
CA LYS A 87 15.72 0.53 17.25
C LYS A 87 15.73 0.11 15.78
N LEU A 88 15.81 1.06 14.86
CA LEU A 88 15.95 0.82 13.43
C LEU A 88 17.27 0.14 13.09
N LYS A 89 18.39 0.57 13.68
CA LYS A 89 19.71 -0.08 13.53
C LYS A 89 19.71 -1.51 14.05
N LYS A 90 19.03 -1.79 15.16
CA LYS A 90 18.91 -3.14 15.74
C LYS A 90 17.97 -4.05 14.97
N SER A 91 16.99 -3.50 14.23
CA SER A 91 16.03 -4.29 13.44
C SER A 91 16.45 -4.50 11.98
N ILE A 92 17.49 -3.81 11.53
CA ILE A 92 18.02 -3.88 10.16
C ILE A 92 19.51 -4.17 10.29
N ASP A 93 19.87 -5.46 10.42
CA ASP A 93 21.27 -5.87 10.25
C ASP A 93 21.77 -5.41 8.88
N ASN A 94 22.75 -4.49 8.88
CA ASN A 94 23.50 -3.99 7.73
C ASN A 94 22.90 -2.87 6.85
N HIS A 95 21.94 -2.07 7.31
CA HIS A 95 21.64 -0.83 6.58
C HIS A 95 22.01 0.39 7.42
N ASP A 96 22.86 1.24 6.84
CA ASP A 96 23.18 2.58 7.31
C ASP A 96 21.90 3.40 7.45
N GLY A 97 21.41 3.54 8.70
CA GLY A 97 20.16 4.21 9.04
C GLY A 97 20.21 5.74 8.90
N SER A 98 21.08 6.28 8.04
CA SER A 98 21.31 7.71 7.89
C SER A 98 20.37 8.42 6.91
N THR A 99 19.48 7.71 6.22
CA THR A 99 18.55 8.35 5.28
C THR A 99 17.26 8.73 6.01
N PRO A 100 16.95 10.02 6.13
CA PRO A 100 15.69 10.47 6.74
C PRO A 100 14.51 9.95 5.93
N ILE A 101 13.47 9.48 6.62
CA ILE A 101 12.17 9.25 5.97
C ILE A 101 11.63 10.61 5.56
N PRO A 102 11.20 10.79 4.29
CA PRO A 102 10.67 12.07 3.84
C PRO A 102 9.53 12.55 4.74
N ASP A 103 9.42 13.86 4.93
CA ASP A 103 8.38 14.48 5.75
C ASP A 103 7.00 13.96 5.39
N SER A 104 6.38 13.21 6.31
CA SER A 104 4.97 12.86 6.21
C SER A 104 4.13 14.12 6.41
N LYS A 105 3.30 14.49 5.45
CA LYS A 105 2.34 15.57 5.64
C LYS A 105 1.22 15.12 6.57
N GLN A 106 0.91 15.97 7.56
CA GLN A 106 -0.23 15.77 8.44
C GLN A 106 -1.51 16.10 7.70
N TYR A 107 -2.48 15.19 7.75
CA TYR A 107 -3.85 15.44 7.32
C TYR A 107 -4.78 15.41 8.53
N GLY A 108 -5.65 16.43 8.64
CA GLY A 108 -6.64 16.49 9.70
C GLY A 108 -7.70 15.35 9.59
N LYS A 109 -8.73 15.40 10.40
CA LYS A 109 -9.77 14.36 10.69
C LYS A 109 -10.47 13.65 9.51
N THR A 110 -9.93 13.67 8.30
CA THR A 110 -10.47 12.94 7.14
C THR A 110 -10.16 11.46 7.25
N THR A 111 -11.03 10.63 6.69
CA THR A 111 -10.79 9.19 6.62
C THR A 111 -9.50 8.93 5.84
N LEU A 112 -8.56 8.26 6.46
CA LEU A 112 -7.21 7.95 5.95
C LEU A 112 -7.25 7.40 4.52
N VAL A 113 -8.17 6.50 4.25
CA VAL A 113 -8.33 5.85 2.95
C VAL A 113 -8.81 6.82 1.86
N LYS A 114 -9.68 7.78 2.19
CA LYS A 114 -10.14 8.80 1.23
C LYS A 114 -8.97 9.65 0.72
N ASP A 115 -8.09 10.10 1.62
CA ASP A 115 -6.95 10.94 1.24
C ASP A 115 -5.92 10.16 0.41
N MET A 116 -5.65 8.91 0.77
CA MET A 116 -4.81 7.99 0.00
C MET A 116 -5.40 7.72 -1.38
N HIS A 117 -6.73 7.48 -1.44
CA HIS A 117 -7.43 7.23 -2.68
C HIS A 117 -7.32 8.41 -3.66
N THR A 118 -7.51 9.65 -3.20
CA THR A 118 -7.47 10.82 -4.08
C THR A 118 -6.09 11.05 -4.67
N GLN A 119 -5.04 10.65 -3.99
CA GLN A 119 -3.65 10.88 -4.38
C GLN A 119 -3.03 9.76 -5.21
N ALA A 120 -3.61 8.56 -5.21
CA ALA A 120 -3.06 7.38 -5.85
C ALA A 120 -3.71 7.08 -7.20
N ASN A 121 -2.95 6.47 -8.10
CA ASN A 121 -3.40 5.94 -9.38
C ASN A 121 -3.59 4.42 -9.34
N ALA A 122 -2.98 3.74 -8.37
CA ALA A 122 -3.08 2.31 -8.13
C ALA A 122 -2.94 1.99 -6.64
N PHE A 123 -3.39 0.82 -6.22
CA PHE A 123 -3.31 0.32 -4.85
C PHE A 123 -2.61 -1.03 -4.79
N VAL A 124 -1.69 -1.19 -3.86
CA VAL A 124 -0.98 -2.45 -3.63
C VAL A 124 -1.03 -2.80 -2.14
N ALA A 125 -1.47 -4.01 -1.82
CA ALA A 125 -1.41 -4.55 -0.46
C ALA A 125 -0.24 -5.51 -0.33
N LEU A 126 0.76 -5.15 0.49
CA LEU A 126 1.80 -6.05 0.98
C LEU A 126 1.34 -6.73 2.29
N PRO A 127 2.06 -7.74 2.80
CA PRO A 127 1.73 -8.36 4.08
C PRO A 127 1.46 -7.33 5.18
N GLY A 128 0.39 -7.55 5.96
CA GLY A 128 -0.03 -6.60 6.99
C GLY A 128 -1.09 -7.18 7.92
N GLY A 129 -1.54 -6.39 8.87
CA GLY A 129 -2.57 -6.78 9.84
C GLY A 129 -3.98 -6.39 9.41
N ILE A 130 -4.86 -6.28 10.43
CA ILE A 130 -6.26 -5.92 10.24
C ILE A 130 -6.41 -4.58 9.53
N GLY A 131 -5.60 -3.55 9.87
CA GLY A 131 -5.67 -2.25 9.19
C GLY A 131 -5.41 -2.35 7.69
N SER A 132 -4.42 -3.15 7.27
CA SER A 132 -4.14 -3.36 5.84
C SER A 132 -5.27 -4.09 5.11
N ILE A 133 -5.96 -5.02 5.80
CA ILE A 133 -7.14 -5.71 5.26
C ILE A 133 -8.33 -4.75 5.19
N ASP A 134 -8.53 -3.91 6.19
CA ASP A 134 -9.58 -2.89 6.25
C ASP A 134 -9.45 -1.92 5.06
N GLU A 135 -8.26 -1.34 4.87
CA GLU A 135 -7.94 -0.47 3.74
C GLU A 135 -8.17 -1.16 2.39
N LEU A 136 -7.69 -2.40 2.24
CA LEU A 136 -7.88 -3.20 1.03
C LEU A 136 -9.36 -3.49 0.75
N ALA A 137 -10.13 -3.85 1.78
CA ALA A 137 -11.56 -4.14 1.66
C ALA A 137 -12.35 -2.87 1.30
N GLU A 138 -12.03 -1.73 1.90
CA GLU A 138 -12.68 -0.46 1.63
C GLU A 138 -12.50 -0.02 0.17
N ILE A 139 -11.25 0.03 -0.33
CA ILE A 139 -11.01 0.41 -1.73
C ILE A 139 -11.57 -0.61 -2.73
N THR A 140 -11.62 -1.89 -2.37
CA THR A 140 -12.24 -2.93 -3.20
C THR A 140 -13.74 -2.70 -3.30
N THR A 141 -14.40 -2.38 -2.19
CA THR A 141 -15.81 -2.01 -2.15
C THR A 141 -16.06 -0.75 -2.97
N TRP A 142 -15.23 0.27 -2.88
CA TRP A 142 -15.35 1.48 -3.69
C TRP A 142 -15.20 1.21 -5.19
N CYS A 143 -14.30 0.31 -5.57
CA CYS A 143 -14.17 -0.15 -6.95
C CYS A 143 -15.46 -0.87 -7.41
N GLN A 144 -16.00 -1.77 -6.60
CA GLN A 144 -17.25 -2.49 -6.87
C GLN A 144 -18.42 -1.52 -7.04
N LEU A 145 -18.52 -0.48 -6.19
CA LEU A 145 -19.54 0.56 -6.24
C LEU A 145 -19.33 1.62 -7.33
N ASN A 146 -18.31 1.49 -8.16
CA ASN A 146 -17.97 2.45 -9.22
C ASN A 146 -17.53 3.84 -8.72
N VAL A 147 -17.02 3.94 -7.49
CA VAL A 147 -16.39 5.17 -6.99
C VAL A 147 -15.06 5.43 -7.72
N HIS A 148 -14.33 4.35 -8.03
CA HIS A 148 -13.11 4.41 -8.84
C HIS A 148 -12.94 3.19 -9.74
N ALA A 149 -11.96 3.28 -10.67
CA ALA A 149 -11.60 2.23 -11.59
C ALA A 149 -10.09 1.95 -11.60
N LYS A 150 -9.41 2.20 -10.48
CA LYS A 150 -7.95 2.08 -10.34
C LYS A 150 -7.57 0.62 -10.06
N PRO A 151 -6.36 0.16 -10.48
CA PRO A 151 -5.85 -1.18 -10.16
C PRO A 151 -5.78 -1.40 -8.65
N ILE A 152 -6.17 -2.60 -8.22
CA ILE A 152 -6.02 -3.10 -6.85
C ILE A 152 -5.27 -4.42 -6.94
N VAL A 153 -4.08 -4.48 -6.36
CA VAL A 153 -3.19 -5.64 -6.44
C VAL A 153 -2.77 -6.09 -5.04
N VAL A 154 -2.87 -7.38 -4.79
CA VAL A 154 -2.26 -8.03 -3.64
C VAL A 154 -0.89 -8.53 -4.04
N TYR A 155 0.16 -8.06 -3.38
CA TYR A 155 1.49 -8.64 -3.49
C TYR A 155 1.59 -9.81 -2.51
N ASN A 156 1.37 -11.02 -3.04
CA ASN A 156 1.24 -12.25 -2.27
C ASN A 156 2.61 -12.85 -1.93
N VAL A 157 3.41 -12.11 -1.18
CA VAL A 157 4.76 -12.53 -0.74
C VAL A 157 4.66 -13.82 0.06
N ASP A 158 5.32 -14.86 -0.41
CA ASP A 158 5.39 -16.18 0.25
C ASP A 158 4.01 -16.75 0.65
N GLY A 159 2.98 -16.53 -0.18
CA GLY A 159 1.63 -17.04 0.05
C GLY A 159 0.87 -16.38 1.21
N TYR A 160 1.32 -15.20 1.68
CA TYR A 160 0.73 -14.53 2.84
C TYR A 160 -0.79 -14.32 2.71
N TYR A 161 -1.27 -13.98 1.53
CA TYR A 161 -2.67 -13.70 1.26
C TYR A 161 -3.50 -14.90 0.79
N ASP A 162 -2.94 -16.11 0.73
CA ASP A 162 -3.66 -17.29 0.22
C ASP A 162 -4.99 -17.54 0.94
N ASN A 163 -5.02 -17.39 2.26
CA ASN A 163 -6.25 -17.58 3.04
C ASN A 163 -7.26 -16.45 2.82
N PHE A 164 -6.80 -15.22 2.64
CA PHE A 164 -7.66 -14.10 2.30
C PHE A 164 -8.29 -14.29 0.90
N LEU A 165 -7.52 -14.72 -0.07
CA LEU A 165 -8.00 -15.01 -1.43
C LEU A 165 -9.01 -16.17 -1.45
N LYS A 166 -8.77 -17.21 -0.64
CA LYS A 166 -9.76 -18.29 -0.42
C LYS A 166 -11.06 -17.76 0.18
N MET A 167 -10.99 -16.82 1.12
CA MET A 167 -12.18 -16.20 1.71
C MET A 167 -12.97 -15.41 0.63
N ILE A 168 -12.29 -14.64 -0.22
CA ILE A 168 -12.93 -13.93 -1.33
C ILE A 168 -13.60 -14.92 -2.30
N GLN A 169 -12.94 -16.04 -2.62
CA GLN A 169 -13.54 -17.10 -3.45
C GLN A 169 -14.76 -17.70 -2.75
N GLY A 170 -14.72 -17.90 -1.42
CA GLY A 170 -15.88 -18.35 -0.66
C GLY A 170 -17.08 -17.42 -0.77
N PHE A 171 -16.88 -16.09 -0.83
CA PHE A 171 -17.98 -15.16 -1.08
C PHE A 171 -18.60 -15.34 -2.46
N VAL A 172 -17.81 -15.72 -3.46
CA VAL A 172 -18.31 -16.04 -4.80
C VAL A 172 -19.09 -17.35 -4.78
N ASP A 173 -18.54 -18.40 -4.19
CA ASP A 173 -19.13 -19.74 -4.13
C ASP A 173 -20.48 -19.74 -3.38
N GLU A 174 -20.59 -18.93 -2.32
CA GLU A 174 -21.82 -18.76 -1.55
C GLU A 174 -22.80 -17.72 -2.13
N GLY A 175 -22.44 -17.09 -3.27
CA GLY A 175 -23.31 -16.14 -3.97
C GLY A 175 -23.42 -14.75 -3.39
N PHE A 176 -22.58 -14.39 -2.40
CA PHE A 176 -22.50 -13.03 -1.86
C PHE A 176 -21.71 -12.06 -2.75
N LEU A 177 -20.88 -12.59 -3.65
CA LEU A 177 -20.08 -11.82 -4.59
C LEU A 177 -20.22 -12.43 -6.00
N SER A 178 -20.36 -11.60 -7.03
CA SER A 178 -20.37 -12.11 -8.40
C SER A 178 -18.96 -12.55 -8.81
N GLU A 179 -18.82 -13.52 -9.71
CA GLU A 179 -17.54 -13.96 -10.27
C GLU A 179 -16.72 -12.80 -10.84
N LYS A 180 -17.38 -11.83 -11.46
CA LYS A 180 -16.71 -10.64 -12.03
C LYS A 180 -16.14 -9.76 -10.93
N ASN A 181 -16.88 -9.54 -9.85
CA ASN A 181 -16.43 -8.74 -8.71
C ASN A 181 -15.37 -9.47 -7.86
N GLY A 182 -15.40 -10.81 -7.81
CA GLY A 182 -14.35 -11.63 -7.23
C GLY A 182 -12.97 -11.45 -7.89
N LYS A 183 -12.95 -10.91 -9.13
CA LYS A 183 -11.73 -10.65 -9.91
C LYS A 183 -11.22 -9.20 -9.84
N ILE A 184 -11.84 -8.35 -9.00
CA ILE A 184 -11.40 -6.95 -8.80
C ILE A 184 -9.97 -6.91 -8.25
N ILE A 185 -9.70 -7.71 -7.21
CA ILE A 185 -8.36 -7.85 -6.64
C ILE A 185 -7.51 -8.72 -7.56
N LYS A 186 -6.41 -8.15 -8.04
CA LYS A 186 -5.39 -8.89 -8.80
C LYS A 186 -4.32 -9.40 -7.86
N VAL A 187 -3.60 -10.45 -8.28
CA VAL A 187 -2.55 -11.09 -7.46
C VAL A 187 -1.25 -11.13 -8.24
N GLY A 188 -0.19 -10.59 -7.67
CA GLY A 188 1.18 -10.75 -8.14
C GLY A 188 2.03 -11.39 -7.05
N ASN A 189 2.95 -12.26 -7.41
CA ASN A 189 3.82 -12.99 -6.48
C ASN A 189 5.25 -12.47 -6.50
N THR A 190 5.58 -11.62 -7.46
CA THR A 190 6.87 -10.92 -7.56
C THR A 190 6.66 -9.43 -7.80
N VAL A 191 7.68 -8.62 -7.55
CA VAL A 191 7.66 -7.18 -7.85
C VAL A 191 7.30 -6.93 -9.30
N GLU A 192 7.91 -7.66 -10.21
CA GLU A 192 7.72 -7.53 -11.66
C GLU A 192 6.28 -7.83 -12.07
N GLU A 193 5.68 -8.91 -11.52
CA GLU A 193 4.28 -9.26 -11.77
C GLU A 193 3.33 -8.15 -11.28
N VAL A 194 3.55 -7.60 -10.08
CA VAL A 194 2.74 -6.51 -9.55
C VAL A 194 2.80 -5.28 -10.44
N LEU A 195 4.01 -4.87 -10.87
CA LEU A 195 4.20 -3.72 -11.76
C LEU A 195 3.53 -3.95 -13.12
N GLN A 196 3.69 -5.15 -13.72
CA GLN A 196 3.05 -5.51 -14.99
C GLN A 196 1.53 -5.49 -14.91
N ILE A 197 0.96 -5.99 -13.80
CA ILE A 197 -0.50 -5.94 -13.56
C ILE A 197 -1.00 -4.49 -13.53
N ILE A 198 -0.26 -3.58 -12.88
CA ILE A 198 -0.63 -2.16 -12.83
C ILE A 198 -0.54 -1.52 -14.21
N GLU A 199 0.52 -1.78 -14.97
CA GLU A 199 0.73 -1.22 -16.32
C GLU A 199 -0.30 -1.70 -17.34
N ASN A 200 -0.70 -2.97 -17.26
CA ASN A 200 -1.62 -3.60 -18.21
C ASN A 200 -3.04 -3.75 -17.63
N TYR A 201 -3.39 -2.91 -16.65
CA TYR A 201 -4.67 -3.05 -15.97
C TYR A 201 -5.85 -2.73 -16.88
N GLU A 202 -6.75 -3.70 -16.94
CA GLU A 202 -8.06 -3.55 -17.56
C GLU A 202 -9.13 -3.45 -16.47
N VAL A 203 -10.00 -2.46 -16.60
CA VAL A 203 -11.08 -2.22 -15.64
C VAL A 203 -12.05 -3.40 -15.62
N PRO A 204 -12.29 -4.05 -14.46
CA PRO A 204 -13.16 -5.20 -14.39
C PRO A 204 -14.61 -4.86 -14.83
N GLU A 205 -15.18 -5.73 -15.66
CA GLU A 205 -16.61 -5.71 -15.92
C GLU A 205 -17.38 -6.17 -14.67
N GLY A 206 -18.63 -5.72 -14.50
CA GLY A 206 -19.52 -6.20 -13.42
C GLY A 206 -19.56 -5.31 -12.20
N ARG A 207 -18.84 -4.20 -12.18
CA ARG A 207 -19.02 -3.14 -11.19
C ARG A 207 -20.42 -2.54 -11.29
N PHE A 208 -20.95 -2.03 -10.20
CA PHE A 208 -22.24 -1.34 -10.23
C PHE A 208 -22.17 -0.10 -11.14
N ASN A 209 -23.23 0.17 -11.88
CA ASN A 209 -23.31 1.38 -12.71
C ASN A 209 -23.90 2.56 -11.93
N LEU A 210 -23.28 2.85 -10.78
CA LEU A 210 -23.67 3.97 -9.94
C LEU A 210 -22.96 5.25 -10.41
N LYS A 211 -23.66 6.37 -10.32
CA LYS A 211 -23.10 7.71 -10.54
C LYS A 211 -22.99 8.38 -9.17
N TRP A 212 -21.81 8.84 -8.86
CA TRP A 212 -21.52 9.56 -7.62
C TRP A 212 -21.38 11.05 -7.94
N ASP A 213 -22.07 11.91 -7.19
CA ASP A 213 -21.87 13.34 -7.30
C ASP A 213 -20.44 13.64 -6.80
N THR A 214 -19.62 14.21 -7.69
CA THR A 214 -18.28 14.71 -7.35
C THR A 214 -18.48 16.03 -6.59
N THR A 215 -18.61 15.96 -5.27
CA THR A 215 -18.51 17.13 -4.38
C THR A 215 -17.10 17.26 -3.85
#